data_d59e39fc1bb77b6c0e0740776b14a869
#
_entry.id   d59e39fc1bb77b6c0e0740776b14a869
#
_cell.length_a   1.000
_cell.length_b   1.000
_cell.length_c   1.000
_cell.angle_alpha   90.00
_cell.angle_beta   90.00
_cell.angle_gamma   90.00
#
_symmetry.space_group_name_H-M   'P 1'
#
loop_
_entity.id
_entity.type
_entity.pdbx_description
1 polymer ?
#
loop_
_entity_poly.entity_id
_entity_poly.type
_entity_poly.pdbx_seq_one_letter_code
_entity_poly.pdbx_strand_id
1 'polypeptide(L)'
;MTRHQQRRTSRRKHPKNNQTAGRLPRNAAPIEVEILHIGGRGDGIAKARYTHHYQEDDYDVFVPASLPGEQLVVQPTHLTRQGIKARIIELKKPSHERQAPRCAVFPACGGCNFQHWNDTSIGQWKTNLVMHFLARASVSPDSIRTPHTSPPKSRRRASFHLKCLADGAVMGFSERMSTHIVRPANCDILHPKLMQLCQSLEFFASTHMATGFTADIHVNLLGDSPEPTLCVYVASASKSGIFPSNHMPVITNWAASEKLGRLTVDDAGGPVTLYAPEMPYTTFGDIAVSPPAGAFLQATLDGETALQSAVRDSLGGARRVADLFAGCGTLSLPLLPNLSDLLAVEADRSALHALKAGADMAGYGGRVTTLGRNLFEAPMLAKDLAGCEAVILDPPRSGALNQCLALGESEVGKIAMVSCNPASFSRDAAILTKAGFRLSWLQMIDQFSFSNHLELVGSFTRPA
;
A
#
# COMPACT_ATOMS: atom_id res chain seq x y z
N MET A 1 -25.16 -25.55 54.68
CA MET A 1 -25.67 -26.44 53.62
C MET A 1 -26.25 -25.60 52.53
N THR A 2 -25.62 -25.50 51.40
CA THR A 2 -25.99 -25.84 50.03
C THR A 2 -24.96 -25.23 49.07
N ARG A 3 -24.24 -26.14 48.36
CA ARG A 3 -23.23 -25.87 47.36
C ARG A 3 -23.91 -25.45 46.06
N HIS A 4 -23.65 -24.27 45.50
CA HIS A 4 -23.94 -23.91 44.09
C HIS A 4 -22.75 -24.33 43.22
N GLN A 5 -22.97 -25.38 42.42
CA GLN A 5 -22.08 -25.82 41.36
C GLN A 5 -22.18 -24.84 40.21
N GLN A 6 -21.10 -24.07 39.96
CA GLN A 6 -20.92 -23.33 38.73
C GLN A 6 -20.46 -24.29 37.63
N ARG A 7 -21.30 -24.47 36.60
CA ARG A 7 -20.97 -25.16 35.35
C ARG A 7 -19.89 -24.40 34.61
N ARG A 8 -18.67 -24.93 34.61
CA ARG A 8 -17.60 -24.51 33.70
C ARG A 8 -17.95 -25.00 32.29
N THR A 9 -18.30 -24.11 31.37
CA THR A 9 -18.37 -24.38 29.95
C THR A 9 -16.95 -24.64 29.45
N SER A 10 -16.66 -25.86 29.07
CA SER A 10 -15.38 -26.27 28.49
C SER A 10 -15.18 -25.60 27.11
N ARG A 11 -14.31 -24.61 27.05
CA ARG A 11 -13.72 -24.16 25.77
C ARG A 11 -12.99 -25.40 25.17
N ARG A 12 -13.52 -25.96 24.10
CA ARG A 12 -12.81 -26.92 23.26
C ARG A 12 -11.51 -26.30 22.81
N LYS A 13 -10.37 -26.71 23.34
CA LYS A 13 -9.05 -26.44 22.83
C LYS A 13 -8.92 -27.18 21.51
N HIS A 14 -8.86 -26.46 20.38
CA HIS A 14 -8.39 -27.06 19.14
C HIS A 14 -6.99 -27.63 19.37
N PRO A 15 -6.70 -28.87 18.97
CA PRO A 15 -5.35 -29.40 19.07
C PRO A 15 -4.42 -28.55 18.22
N LYS A 16 -3.31 -28.12 18.81
CA LYS A 16 -2.21 -27.47 18.08
C LYS A 16 -1.56 -28.53 17.20
N ASN A 17 -2.02 -28.63 15.95
CA ASN A 17 -1.45 -29.56 14.98
C ASN A 17 -0.07 -29.00 14.55
N ASN A 18 1.00 -29.65 15.01
CA ASN A 18 2.41 -29.32 14.69
C ASN A 18 2.77 -29.88 13.30
N GLN A 19 1.90 -29.67 12.28
CA GLN A 19 2.20 -30.08 10.93
C GLN A 19 3.23 -29.13 10.33
N THR A 20 4.31 -29.67 9.81
CA THR A 20 5.36 -28.93 9.09
C THR A 20 4.77 -28.29 7.85
N ALA A 21 4.67 -26.95 7.88
CA ALA A 21 4.29 -26.17 6.69
C ALA A 21 5.32 -26.44 5.57
N GLY A 22 4.85 -26.77 4.37
CA GLY A 22 5.75 -27.10 3.27
C GLY A 22 5.06 -27.19 1.91
N ARG A 23 5.87 -27.36 0.89
CA ARG A 23 5.39 -27.60 -0.47
C ARG A 23 4.82 -28.99 -0.57
N LEU A 24 3.61 -29.12 -1.13
CA LEU A 24 3.00 -30.41 -1.40
C LEU A 24 3.58 -31.04 -2.70
N PRO A 25 3.54 -32.38 -2.82
CA PRO A 25 3.99 -33.04 -4.05
C PRO A 25 3.26 -32.52 -5.28
N ARG A 26 3.96 -32.45 -6.41
CA ARG A 26 3.36 -31.97 -7.68
C ARG A 26 2.20 -32.86 -8.16
N ASN A 27 2.19 -34.12 -7.77
CA ASN A 27 1.16 -35.11 -8.05
C ASN A 27 0.15 -35.29 -6.91
N ALA A 28 0.06 -34.34 -5.97
CA ALA A 28 -1.00 -34.36 -4.96
C ALA A 28 -2.37 -34.44 -5.64
N ALA A 29 -3.28 -35.25 -5.09
CA ALA A 29 -4.59 -35.44 -5.70
C ALA A 29 -5.34 -34.11 -5.83
N PRO A 30 -5.92 -33.80 -6.99
CA PRO A 30 -6.81 -32.65 -7.14
C PRO A 30 -8.04 -32.78 -6.22
N ILE A 31 -8.57 -31.65 -5.78
CA ILE A 31 -9.77 -31.58 -4.96
C ILE A 31 -10.83 -30.71 -5.62
N GLU A 32 -12.09 -31.12 -5.50
CA GLU A 32 -13.23 -30.32 -5.89
C GLU A 32 -13.64 -29.42 -4.73
N VAL A 33 -13.87 -28.16 -5.01
CA VAL A 33 -14.23 -27.16 -4.00
C VAL A 33 -15.27 -26.19 -4.53
N GLU A 34 -16.10 -25.68 -3.63
CA GLU A 34 -16.95 -24.52 -3.85
C GLU A 34 -16.39 -23.33 -3.07
N ILE A 35 -16.22 -22.19 -3.74
CA ILE A 35 -15.71 -20.98 -3.10
C ILE A 35 -16.80 -20.33 -2.28
N LEU A 36 -16.56 -20.18 -0.99
CA LEU A 36 -17.52 -19.64 -0.03
C LEU A 36 -17.51 -18.11 0.02
N HIS A 37 -16.31 -17.52 0.04
CA HIS A 37 -16.11 -16.05 0.10
C HIS A 37 -14.69 -15.69 -0.30
N ILE A 38 -14.44 -14.37 -0.49
CA ILE A 38 -13.08 -13.84 -0.70
C ILE A 38 -12.48 -13.44 0.64
N GLY A 39 -11.29 -13.97 0.92
CA GLY A 39 -10.52 -13.61 2.11
C GLY A 39 -9.85 -12.23 1.99
N GLY A 40 -9.43 -11.65 3.11
CA GLY A 40 -8.85 -10.30 3.16
C GLY A 40 -7.55 -10.11 2.34
N ARG A 41 -6.95 -11.20 1.83
CA ARG A 41 -5.79 -11.16 0.91
C ARG A 41 -6.19 -11.27 -0.56
N GLY A 42 -7.48 -11.38 -0.86
CA GLY A 42 -8.00 -11.47 -2.21
C GLY A 42 -8.03 -12.88 -2.80
N ASP A 43 -7.73 -13.92 -2.02
CA ASP A 43 -7.92 -15.29 -2.45
C ASP A 43 -9.34 -15.76 -2.13
N GLY A 44 -9.96 -16.53 -3.01
CA GLY A 44 -11.18 -17.26 -2.68
C GLY A 44 -10.89 -18.31 -1.61
N ILE A 45 -11.83 -18.47 -0.68
CA ILE A 45 -11.73 -19.42 0.42
C ILE A 45 -12.80 -20.48 0.27
N ALA A 46 -12.37 -21.73 0.26
CA ALA A 46 -13.19 -22.91 0.30
C ALA A 46 -12.85 -23.76 1.53
N LYS A 47 -13.65 -24.78 1.80
CA LYS A 47 -13.33 -25.82 2.78
C LYS A 47 -13.25 -27.16 2.08
N ALA A 48 -12.27 -27.98 2.45
CA ALA A 48 -12.15 -29.33 1.94
C ALA A 48 -11.51 -30.25 2.98
N ARG A 49 -11.92 -31.51 2.94
CA ARG A 49 -11.19 -32.60 3.60
C ARG A 49 -9.98 -32.96 2.76
N TYR A 50 -8.84 -33.07 3.40
CA TYR A 50 -7.60 -33.44 2.72
C TYR A 50 -6.75 -34.37 3.58
N THR A 51 -6.26 -35.44 2.97
CA THR A 51 -5.37 -36.39 3.64
C THR A 51 -3.92 -36.03 3.41
N HIS A 52 -3.20 -35.75 4.49
CA HIS A 52 -1.76 -35.52 4.48
C HIS A 52 -1.08 -36.40 5.54
N HIS A 53 -0.04 -37.14 5.16
CA HIS A 53 0.65 -38.09 6.07
C HIS A 53 -0.30 -39.04 6.82
N TYR A 54 -1.25 -39.65 6.10
CA TYR A 54 -2.27 -40.61 6.64
C TYR A 54 -3.26 -40.01 7.65
N GLN A 55 -3.28 -38.66 7.78
CA GLN A 55 -4.29 -37.98 8.60
C GLN A 55 -5.22 -37.17 7.69
N GLU A 56 -6.49 -37.44 7.82
CA GLU A 56 -7.54 -36.64 7.15
C GLU A 56 -8.03 -35.54 8.11
N ASP A 57 -8.07 -34.32 7.62
CA ASP A 57 -8.52 -33.16 8.39
C ASP A 57 -9.27 -32.17 7.50
N ASP A 58 -10.06 -31.28 8.10
CA ASP A 58 -10.76 -30.21 7.42
C ASP A 58 -9.85 -28.99 7.33
N TYR A 59 -9.61 -28.53 6.11
CA TYR A 59 -8.75 -27.37 5.83
C TYR A 59 -9.50 -26.25 5.14
N ASP A 60 -9.13 -25.01 5.46
CA ASP A 60 -9.40 -23.88 4.57
C ASP A 60 -8.50 -23.99 3.33
N VAL A 61 -9.09 -23.83 2.15
CA VAL A 61 -8.38 -23.88 0.86
C VAL A 61 -8.37 -22.50 0.24
N PHE A 62 -7.18 -21.96 0.04
CA PHE A 62 -6.96 -20.63 -0.54
C PHE A 62 -6.71 -20.76 -2.03
N VAL A 63 -7.61 -20.21 -2.83
CA VAL A 63 -7.61 -20.32 -4.29
C VAL A 63 -7.54 -18.93 -4.92
N PRO A 64 -6.37 -18.49 -5.42
CA PRO A 64 -6.26 -17.22 -6.15
C PRO A 64 -7.13 -17.19 -7.41
N ALA A 65 -7.60 -16.01 -7.79
CA ALA A 65 -8.38 -15.75 -9.00
C ALA A 65 -9.70 -16.57 -9.09
N SER A 66 -10.32 -16.85 -7.95
CA SER A 66 -11.64 -17.48 -7.86
C SER A 66 -12.66 -16.55 -7.20
N LEU A 67 -13.95 -16.82 -7.40
CA LEU A 67 -15.07 -16.00 -6.93
C LEU A 67 -16.09 -16.83 -6.13
N PRO A 68 -16.86 -16.20 -5.23
CA PRO A 68 -17.89 -16.87 -4.44
C PRO A 68 -18.89 -17.60 -5.33
N GLY A 69 -19.29 -18.83 -4.91
CA GLY A 69 -20.23 -19.68 -5.61
C GLY A 69 -19.66 -20.44 -6.81
N GLU A 70 -18.35 -20.26 -7.12
CA GLU A 70 -17.70 -21.04 -8.18
C GLU A 70 -17.40 -22.45 -7.71
N GLN A 71 -17.64 -23.42 -8.60
CA GLN A 71 -17.25 -24.82 -8.43
C GLN A 71 -16.00 -25.08 -9.25
N LEU A 72 -14.94 -25.54 -8.59
CA LEU A 72 -13.60 -25.64 -9.13
C LEU A 72 -13.01 -27.02 -8.85
N VAL A 73 -12.15 -27.49 -9.79
CA VAL A 73 -11.13 -28.48 -9.47
C VAL A 73 -9.82 -27.73 -9.24
N VAL A 74 -9.20 -27.95 -8.10
CA VAL A 74 -7.97 -27.24 -7.73
C VAL A 74 -6.84 -28.22 -7.40
N GLN A 75 -5.61 -27.83 -7.74
CA GLN A 75 -4.39 -28.55 -7.38
C GLN A 75 -3.81 -27.98 -6.10
N PRO A 76 -3.75 -28.73 -4.98
CA PRO A 76 -3.02 -28.35 -3.80
C PRO A 76 -1.53 -28.11 -4.10
N THR A 77 -0.95 -27.02 -3.57
CA THR A 77 0.45 -26.65 -3.82
C THR A 77 1.29 -26.56 -2.56
N HIS A 78 0.72 -26.01 -1.50
CA HIS A 78 1.42 -25.83 -0.22
C HIS A 78 0.44 -26.06 0.94
N LEU A 79 0.92 -26.75 1.96
CA LEU A 79 0.27 -26.77 3.26
C LEU A 79 0.88 -25.68 4.13
N THR A 80 0.05 -24.88 4.76
CA THR A 80 0.45 -23.78 5.67
C THR A 80 -0.27 -23.93 7.00
N ARG A 81 0.13 -23.18 8.02
CA ARG A 81 -0.60 -23.15 9.31
C ARG A 81 -2.02 -22.64 9.19
N GLN A 82 -2.36 -21.93 8.11
CA GLN A 82 -3.68 -21.35 7.87
C GLN A 82 -4.57 -22.24 7.01
N GLY A 83 -4.00 -23.25 6.33
CA GLY A 83 -4.71 -24.14 5.42
C GLY A 83 -3.90 -24.45 4.16
N ILE A 84 -4.57 -24.92 3.13
CA ILE A 84 -3.99 -25.38 1.87
C ILE A 84 -4.02 -24.24 0.85
N LYS A 85 -2.88 -23.93 0.23
CA LYS A 85 -2.85 -23.11 -0.99
C LYS A 85 -3.02 -23.99 -2.20
N ALA A 86 -3.89 -23.59 -3.12
CA ALA A 86 -4.19 -24.34 -4.32
C ALA A 86 -4.25 -23.45 -5.54
N ARG A 87 -4.08 -24.02 -6.74
CA ARG A 87 -4.27 -23.36 -8.02
C ARG A 87 -5.43 -23.99 -8.79
N ILE A 88 -6.17 -23.21 -9.54
CA ILE A 88 -7.28 -23.70 -10.38
C ILE A 88 -6.71 -24.59 -11.48
N ILE A 89 -7.31 -25.78 -11.66
CA ILE A 89 -7.10 -26.64 -12.83
C ILE A 89 -8.28 -26.50 -13.78
N GLU A 90 -9.51 -26.50 -13.22
CA GLU A 90 -10.73 -26.48 -14.02
C GLU A 90 -11.76 -25.59 -13.31
N LEU A 91 -12.47 -24.77 -14.07
CA LEU A 91 -13.62 -24.00 -13.64
C LEU A 91 -14.90 -24.71 -14.13
N LYS A 92 -15.53 -25.51 -13.26
CA LYS A 92 -16.74 -26.29 -13.61
C LYS A 92 -17.97 -25.38 -13.73
N LYS A 93 -18.12 -24.47 -12.79
CA LYS A 93 -19.25 -23.54 -12.75
C LYS A 93 -18.74 -22.13 -12.44
N PRO A 94 -18.78 -21.18 -13.40
CA PRO A 94 -18.39 -19.81 -13.14
C PRO A 94 -19.43 -19.04 -12.33
N SER A 95 -18.99 -18.04 -11.58
CA SER A 95 -19.85 -17.02 -10.97
C SER A 95 -20.42 -16.09 -12.06
N HIS A 96 -21.65 -15.60 -11.88
CA HIS A 96 -22.23 -14.57 -12.74
C HIS A 96 -21.50 -13.22 -12.67
N GLU A 97 -20.71 -13.01 -11.62
CA GLU A 97 -19.89 -11.81 -11.44
C GLU A 97 -18.53 -11.89 -12.14
N ARG A 98 -18.20 -13.05 -12.71
CA ARG A 98 -16.94 -13.25 -13.42
C ARG A 98 -16.94 -12.53 -14.76
N GLN A 99 -15.83 -11.85 -15.03
CA GLN A 99 -15.57 -11.20 -16.31
C GLN A 99 -14.23 -11.67 -16.89
N ALA A 100 -14.02 -11.45 -18.20
CA ALA A 100 -12.73 -11.64 -18.82
C ALA A 100 -11.72 -10.62 -18.28
N PRO A 101 -10.52 -11.05 -17.84
CA PRO A 101 -9.49 -10.12 -17.43
C PRO A 101 -9.07 -9.17 -18.55
N ARG A 102 -8.90 -7.88 -18.23
CA ARG A 102 -8.43 -6.87 -19.20
C ARG A 102 -6.95 -7.00 -19.52
N CYS A 103 -6.17 -7.60 -18.62
CA CYS A 103 -4.73 -7.76 -18.73
C CYS A 103 -4.36 -9.18 -19.19
N ALA A 104 -3.61 -9.30 -20.29
CA ALA A 104 -3.23 -10.58 -20.87
C ALA A 104 -2.31 -11.44 -19.98
N VAL A 105 -1.60 -10.81 -19.02
CA VAL A 105 -0.70 -11.51 -18.10
C VAL A 105 -1.33 -11.82 -16.74
N PHE A 106 -2.62 -11.52 -16.57
CA PHE A 106 -3.35 -11.96 -15.38
C PHE A 106 -3.68 -13.47 -15.48
N PRO A 107 -3.57 -14.26 -14.40
CA PRO A 107 -3.24 -13.92 -13.03
C PRO A 107 -1.76 -14.07 -12.67
N ALA A 108 -0.86 -14.25 -13.64
CA ALA A 108 0.56 -14.48 -13.38
C ALA A 108 1.22 -13.27 -12.70
N CYS A 109 0.96 -12.05 -13.20
CA CYS A 109 1.48 -10.83 -12.59
C CYS A 109 0.94 -10.61 -11.17
N GLY A 110 1.84 -10.39 -10.21
CA GLY A 110 1.50 -10.18 -8.79
C GLY A 110 0.81 -8.83 -8.48
N GLY A 111 0.71 -7.92 -9.46
CA GLY A 111 0.16 -6.57 -9.24
C GLY A 111 -1.36 -6.49 -9.08
N CYS A 112 -2.11 -7.50 -9.54
CA CYS A 112 -3.57 -7.54 -9.50
C CYS A 112 -4.12 -8.83 -8.91
N ASN A 113 -5.23 -8.71 -8.15
CA ASN A 113 -5.94 -9.84 -7.56
C ASN A 113 -7.28 -10.13 -8.27
N PHE A 114 -7.94 -9.09 -8.83
CA PHE A 114 -9.38 -9.12 -9.11
C PHE A 114 -9.78 -8.78 -10.55
N GLN A 115 -8.88 -8.85 -11.53
CA GLN A 115 -9.25 -8.52 -12.91
C GLN A 115 -10.34 -9.43 -13.51
N HIS A 116 -10.57 -10.60 -12.91
CA HIS A 116 -11.60 -11.56 -13.28
C HIS A 116 -12.96 -11.27 -12.61
N TRP A 117 -13.07 -10.24 -11.79
CA TRP A 117 -14.26 -9.86 -11.03
C TRP A 117 -14.77 -8.51 -11.51
N ASN A 118 -16.10 -8.30 -11.60
CA ASN A 118 -16.64 -7.01 -12.02
C ASN A 118 -16.36 -5.90 -10.99
N ASP A 119 -16.19 -4.68 -11.49
CA ASP A 119 -15.74 -3.53 -10.69
C ASP A 119 -16.70 -3.19 -9.53
N THR A 120 -18.01 -3.34 -9.74
CA THR A 120 -19.04 -3.09 -8.71
C THR A 120 -18.88 -4.05 -7.53
N SER A 121 -18.74 -5.34 -7.81
CA SER A 121 -18.57 -6.36 -6.77
C SER A 121 -17.24 -6.20 -6.02
N ILE A 122 -16.17 -5.78 -6.69
CA ILE A 122 -14.89 -5.43 -6.03
C ILE A 122 -15.10 -4.29 -5.04
N GLY A 123 -15.76 -3.20 -5.44
CA GLY A 123 -16.03 -2.07 -4.56
C GLY A 123 -16.89 -2.46 -3.35
N GLN A 124 -17.93 -3.26 -3.57
CA GLN A 124 -18.77 -3.77 -2.49
C GLN A 124 -18.00 -4.68 -1.53
N TRP A 125 -17.16 -5.57 -2.05
CA TRP A 125 -16.31 -6.43 -1.22
C TRP A 125 -15.33 -5.61 -0.37
N LYS A 126 -14.67 -4.60 -0.93
CA LYS A 126 -13.79 -3.70 -0.17
C LYS A 126 -14.54 -2.99 0.96
N THR A 127 -15.73 -2.49 0.68
CA THR A 127 -16.61 -1.87 1.68
C THR A 127 -16.96 -2.85 2.79
N ASN A 128 -17.41 -4.05 2.44
CA ASN A 128 -17.80 -5.08 3.40
C ASN A 128 -16.61 -5.53 4.26
N LEU A 129 -15.40 -5.60 3.67
CA LEU A 129 -14.17 -5.93 4.40
C LEU A 129 -13.87 -4.89 5.49
N VAL A 130 -13.96 -3.61 5.16
CA VAL A 130 -13.76 -2.50 6.12
C VAL A 130 -14.79 -2.58 7.24
N MET A 131 -16.06 -2.71 6.90
CA MET A 131 -17.15 -2.79 7.89
C MET A 131 -17.02 -4.01 8.78
N HIS A 132 -16.56 -5.14 8.25
CA HIS A 132 -16.29 -6.34 9.03
C HIS A 132 -15.21 -6.09 10.11
N PHE A 133 -14.09 -5.45 9.75
CA PHE A 133 -13.03 -5.13 10.72
C PHE A 133 -13.51 -4.15 11.78
N LEU A 134 -14.26 -3.12 11.41
CA LEU A 134 -14.82 -2.15 12.33
C LEU A 134 -15.79 -2.80 13.32
N ALA A 135 -16.70 -3.64 12.82
CA ALA A 135 -17.66 -4.36 13.66
C ALA A 135 -16.96 -5.27 14.68
N ARG A 136 -15.90 -5.98 14.27
CA ARG A 136 -15.08 -6.80 15.17
C ARG A 136 -14.37 -5.98 16.24
N ALA A 137 -14.04 -4.74 15.96
CA ALA A 137 -13.43 -3.81 16.89
C ALA A 137 -14.46 -3.04 17.73
N SER A 138 -15.77 -3.28 17.52
CA SER A 138 -16.88 -2.55 18.15
C SER A 138 -16.84 -1.04 17.88
N VAL A 139 -16.45 -0.66 16.66
CA VAL A 139 -16.40 0.72 16.18
C VAL A 139 -17.45 0.88 15.08
N SER A 140 -18.21 1.97 15.14
CA SER A 140 -19.16 2.35 14.11
C SER A 140 -18.95 3.80 13.71
N PRO A 141 -18.81 4.12 12.41
CA PRO A 141 -18.89 5.50 11.96
C PRO A 141 -20.34 5.98 12.00
N ASP A 142 -20.56 7.27 12.29
CA ASP A 142 -21.92 7.86 12.23
C ASP A 142 -22.42 7.94 10.78
N SER A 143 -21.51 8.12 9.83
CA SER A 143 -21.82 8.11 8.40
C SER A 143 -20.66 7.56 7.57
N ILE A 144 -20.99 7.03 6.40
CA ILE A 144 -20.02 6.59 5.39
C ILE A 144 -20.18 7.51 4.19
N ARG A 145 -19.08 8.16 3.81
CA ARG A 145 -19.05 9.01 2.60
C ARG A 145 -18.93 8.15 1.35
N THR A 146 -19.36 8.68 0.23
CA THR A 146 -19.22 8.04 -1.09
C THR A 146 -17.74 7.65 -1.31
N PRO A 147 -17.46 6.38 -1.62
CA PRO A 147 -16.12 5.95 -1.95
C PRO A 147 -15.59 6.67 -3.20
N HIS A 148 -14.31 7.01 -3.18
CA HIS A 148 -13.58 7.47 -4.36
C HIS A 148 -12.85 6.30 -5.02
N THR A 149 -12.84 6.21 -6.34
CA THR A 149 -12.09 5.20 -7.09
C THR A 149 -11.29 5.86 -8.18
N SER A 150 -9.99 5.63 -8.20
CA SER A 150 -9.10 6.18 -9.22
C SER A 150 -9.35 5.59 -10.60
N PRO A 151 -9.25 6.39 -11.67
CA PRO A 151 -9.45 5.92 -13.03
C PRO A 151 -8.36 4.94 -13.46
N PRO A 152 -8.60 4.12 -14.49
CA PRO A 152 -7.57 3.28 -15.07
C PRO A 152 -6.40 4.13 -15.63
N LYS A 153 -5.22 3.52 -15.71
CA LYS A 153 -3.98 4.15 -16.23
C LYS A 153 -3.54 5.42 -15.49
N SER A 154 -3.95 5.57 -14.24
CA SER A 154 -3.63 6.74 -13.39
C SER A 154 -2.49 6.52 -12.42
N ARG A 155 -2.03 5.27 -12.23
CA ARG A 155 -0.98 4.95 -11.27
C ARG A 155 0.35 5.55 -11.69
N ARG A 156 0.84 6.52 -10.90
CA ARG A 156 2.04 7.33 -11.16
C ARG A 156 3.31 6.80 -10.47
N ARG A 157 3.22 5.65 -9.80
CA ARG A 157 4.32 5.03 -9.05
C ARG A 157 4.39 3.55 -9.29
N ALA A 158 5.58 3.02 -9.59
CA ALA A 158 5.82 1.59 -9.76
C ALA A 158 7.18 1.19 -9.18
N SER A 159 7.28 -0.08 -8.75
CA SER A 159 8.53 -0.76 -8.44
C SER A 159 8.64 -1.95 -9.37
N PHE A 160 9.57 -1.89 -10.30
CA PHE A 160 9.86 -2.96 -11.23
C PHE A 160 11.07 -3.75 -10.77
N HIS A 161 11.12 -5.01 -11.14
CA HIS A 161 12.31 -5.85 -11.02
C HIS A 161 12.98 -5.97 -12.38
N LEU A 162 14.29 -5.78 -12.42
CA LEU A 162 15.14 -5.95 -13.61
C LEU A 162 16.09 -7.12 -13.39
N LYS A 163 16.24 -7.97 -14.42
CA LYS A 163 17.22 -9.07 -14.43
C LYS A 163 17.81 -9.22 -15.80
N CYS A 164 19.14 -9.19 -15.90
CA CYS A 164 19.88 -9.44 -17.13
C CYS A 164 20.21 -10.94 -17.25
N LEU A 165 19.85 -11.52 -18.37
CA LEU A 165 20.04 -12.92 -18.74
C LEU A 165 21.09 -13.02 -19.85
N ALA A 166 21.47 -14.23 -20.25
CA ALA A 166 22.45 -14.45 -21.34
C ALA A 166 21.94 -13.96 -22.71
N ASP A 167 20.63 -13.94 -22.90
CA ASP A 167 19.94 -13.58 -24.14
C ASP A 167 19.27 -12.20 -24.11
N GLY A 168 19.58 -11.35 -23.08
CA GLY A 168 19.05 -10.01 -22.93
C GLY A 168 18.63 -9.70 -21.51
N ALA A 169 17.71 -8.75 -21.32
CA ALA A 169 17.14 -8.41 -20.01
C ALA A 169 15.64 -8.65 -19.95
N VAL A 170 15.12 -8.81 -18.74
CA VAL A 170 13.69 -8.83 -18.46
C VAL A 170 13.38 -7.83 -17.35
N MET A 171 12.39 -6.96 -17.60
CA MET A 171 11.90 -6.00 -16.61
C MET A 171 10.39 -6.10 -16.45
N GLY A 172 9.90 -6.01 -15.24
CA GLY A 172 8.47 -6.11 -14.96
C GLY A 172 8.17 -6.33 -13.49
N PHE A 173 7.08 -7.03 -13.22
CA PHE A 173 6.62 -7.34 -11.86
C PHE A 173 6.89 -8.79 -11.51
N SER A 174 7.13 -9.08 -10.23
CA SER A 174 7.20 -10.46 -9.77
C SER A 174 5.87 -11.18 -9.94
N GLU A 175 5.95 -12.43 -10.38
CA GLU A 175 4.84 -13.38 -10.27
C GLU A 175 4.49 -13.59 -8.78
N ARG A 176 3.22 -13.88 -8.50
CA ARG A 176 2.77 -14.12 -7.12
C ARG A 176 3.57 -15.24 -6.46
N MET A 177 4.21 -14.93 -5.33
CA MET A 177 5.04 -15.88 -4.53
C MET A 177 6.20 -16.51 -5.32
N SER A 178 6.73 -15.81 -6.30
CA SER A 178 7.82 -16.25 -7.14
C SER A 178 8.81 -15.12 -7.35
N THR A 179 10.04 -15.45 -7.75
CA THR A 179 11.05 -14.50 -8.22
C THR A 179 11.07 -14.38 -9.76
N HIS A 180 10.14 -15.06 -10.42
CA HIS A 180 9.98 -14.94 -11.87
C HIS A 180 9.39 -13.56 -12.20
N ILE A 181 9.96 -12.90 -13.22
CA ILE A 181 9.52 -11.57 -13.65
C ILE A 181 8.55 -11.72 -14.81
N VAL A 182 7.38 -11.12 -14.66
CA VAL A 182 6.33 -11.05 -15.69
C VAL A 182 6.40 -9.67 -16.33
N ARG A 183 6.63 -9.63 -17.66
CA ARG A 183 6.58 -8.39 -18.45
C ARG A 183 5.14 -7.90 -18.55
N PRO A 184 4.84 -6.66 -18.13
CA PRO A 184 3.53 -6.08 -18.38
C PRO A 184 3.40 -5.76 -19.88
N ALA A 185 2.37 -6.27 -20.55
CA ALA A 185 2.12 -5.96 -21.96
C ALA A 185 1.23 -4.71 -22.13
N ASN A 186 0.00 -4.79 -21.60
CA ASN A 186 -0.96 -3.69 -21.56
C ASN A 186 -1.47 -3.59 -20.14
N CYS A 187 -0.92 -2.67 -19.35
CA CYS A 187 -1.34 -2.50 -17.96
C CYS A 187 -2.43 -1.43 -17.84
N ASP A 188 -3.64 -1.83 -17.41
CA ASP A 188 -4.76 -0.90 -17.17
C ASP A 188 -4.56 -0.06 -15.90
N ILE A 189 -3.53 -0.34 -15.10
CA ILE A 189 -3.26 0.35 -13.85
C ILE A 189 -2.25 1.47 -14.02
N LEU A 190 -1.10 1.15 -14.67
CA LEU A 190 0.02 2.07 -14.78
C LEU A 190 -0.25 3.20 -15.75
N HIS A 191 0.23 4.40 -15.40
CA HIS A 191 0.31 5.51 -16.35
C HIS A 191 1.16 5.09 -17.57
N PRO A 192 0.78 5.46 -18.81
CA PRO A 192 1.47 5.02 -20.04
C PRO A 192 2.98 5.31 -20.05
N LYS A 193 3.43 6.45 -19.50
CA LYS A 193 4.86 6.78 -19.39
C LYS A 193 5.66 5.76 -18.58
N LEU A 194 5.07 5.15 -17.55
CA LEU A 194 5.76 4.09 -16.78
C LEU A 194 5.95 2.82 -17.61
N MET A 195 4.99 2.51 -18.47
CA MET A 195 5.12 1.37 -19.40
C MET A 195 6.19 1.60 -20.46
N GLN A 196 6.23 2.81 -21.05
CA GLN A 196 7.26 3.19 -22.03
C GLN A 196 8.65 3.14 -21.40
N LEU A 197 8.82 3.71 -20.20
CA LEU A 197 10.09 3.65 -19.47
C LEU A 197 10.52 2.20 -19.17
N CYS A 198 9.58 1.33 -18.78
CA CYS A 198 9.87 -0.07 -18.50
C CYS A 198 10.48 -0.77 -19.74
N GLN A 199 9.92 -0.52 -20.93
CA GLN A 199 10.42 -1.07 -22.20
C GLN A 199 11.78 -0.48 -22.59
N SER A 200 11.95 0.84 -22.48
CA SER A 200 13.21 1.52 -22.79
C SER A 200 14.34 1.07 -21.86
N LEU A 201 14.09 0.98 -20.57
CA LEU A 201 15.10 0.55 -19.59
C LEU A 201 15.44 -0.94 -19.74
N GLU A 202 14.48 -1.80 -20.10
CA GLU A 202 14.74 -3.20 -20.42
C GLU A 202 15.67 -3.31 -21.64
N PHE A 203 15.42 -2.54 -22.70
CA PHE A 203 16.27 -2.49 -23.89
C PHE A 203 17.68 -1.97 -23.55
N PHE A 204 17.77 -0.87 -22.79
CA PHE A 204 19.04 -0.33 -22.32
C PHE A 204 19.85 -1.38 -21.53
N ALA A 205 19.21 -2.06 -20.60
CA ALA A 205 19.85 -3.07 -19.77
C ALA A 205 20.31 -4.29 -20.59
N SER A 206 19.52 -4.71 -21.59
CA SER A 206 19.89 -5.79 -22.51
C SER A 206 21.17 -5.49 -23.29
N THR A 207 21.41 -4.22 -23.59
CA THR A 207 22.55 -3.79 -24.41
C THR A 207 23.79 -3.48 -23.60
N HIS A 208 23.63 -2.96 -22.38
CA HIS A 208 24.73 -2.34 -21.64
C HIS A 208 25.04 -3.03 -20.31
N MET A 209 24.17 -3.88 -19.76
CA MET A 209 24.39 -4.53 -18.48
C MET A 209 24.91 -5.96 -18.63
N ALA A 210 25.77 -6.38 -17.71
CA ALA A 210 26.30 -7.73 -17.70
C ALA A 210 25.23 -8.76 -17.32
N THR A 211 25.34 -9.97 -17.90
CA THR A 211 24.54 -11.12 -17.49
C THR A 211 24.64 -11.36 -15.99
N GLY A 212 23.49 -11.59 -15.34
CA GLY A 212 23.39 -11.76 -13.88
C GLY A 212 23.15 -10.47 -13.10
N PHE A 213 23.20 -9.29 -13.74
CA PHE A 213 22.82 -8.04 -13.10
C PHE A 213 21.33 -8.08 -12.71
N THR A 214 21.01 -7.64 -11.51
CA THR A 214 19.64 -7.51 -10.99
C THR A 214 19.48 -6.18 -10.26
N ALA A 215 18.33 -5.56 -10.40
CA ALA A 215 18.01 -4.34 -9.66
C ALA A 215 16.51 -4.20 -9.42
N ASP A 216 16.15 -3.52 -8.33
CA ASP A 216 14.82 -2.99 -8.10
C ASP A 216 14.77 -1.54 -8.59
N ILE A 217 13.82 -1.25 -9.44
CA ILE A 217 13.68 0.06 -10.10
C ILE A 217 12.41 0.73 -9.58
N HIS A 218 12.57 1.74 -8.77
CA HIS A 218 11.47 2.55 -8.28
C HIS A 218 11.28 3.76 -9.19
N VAL A 219 10.08 3.94 -9.69
CA VAL A 219 9.75 5.05 -10.59
C VAL A 219 8.60 5.85 -10.02
N ASN A 220 8.76 7.17 -10.01
CA ASN A 220 7.72 8.14 -9.69
C ASN A 220 7.51 9.08 -10.88
N LEU A 221 6.26 9.38 -11.19
CA LEU A 221 5.85 10.50 -12.01
C LEU A 221 5.53 11.68 -11.10
N LEU A 222 6.25 12.80 -11.28
CA LEU A 222 6.07 14.05 -10.54
C LEU A 222 5.31 15.05 -11.40
N GLY A 223 4.55 15.93 -10.74
CA GLY A 223 3.75 16.96 -11.40
C GLY A 223 2.38 16.46 -11.83
N ASP A 224 1.50 17.41 -12.07
CA ASP A 224 0.10 17.29 -12.49
C ASP A 224 -0.15 17.72 -13.93
N SER A 225 0.91 18.14 -14.63
CA SER A 225 0.85 18.58 -16.02
C SER A 225 0.59 17.39 -16.98
N PRO A 226 0.14 17.63 -18.23
CA PRO A 226 0.05 16.62 -19.28
C PRO A 226 1.38 15.90 -19.56
N GLU A 227 2.51 16.54 -19.20
CA GLU A 227 3.87 16.01 -19.33
C GLU A 227 4.53 15.83 -17.95
N PRO A 228 4.06 14.85 -17.11
CA PRO A 228 4.65 14.62 -15.82
C PRO A 228 6.10 14.12 -15.96
N THR A 229 6.93 14.51 -14.98
CA THR A 229 8.36 14.23 -14.97
C THR A 229 8.67 12.87 -14.38
N LEU A 230 9.44 12.06 -15.11
CA LEU A 230 9.89 10.74 -14.65
C LEU A 230 11.11 10.87 -13.72
N CYS A 231 11.00 10.31 -12.52
CA CYS A 231 12.11 10.15 -11.60
C CYS A 231 12.36 8.68 -11.33
N VAL A 232 13.57 8.23 -11.60
CA VAL A 232 14.00 6.83 -11.47
C VAL A 232 14.97 6.70 -10.31
N TYR A 233 14.71 5.75 -9.44
CA TYR A 233 15.61 5.33 -8.37
C TYR A 233 15.93 3.86 -8.51
N VAL A 234 17.21 3.54 -8.73
CA VAL A 234 17.71 2.18 -8.89
C VAL A 234 18.28 1.71 -7.55
N ALA A 235 17.58 0.79 -6.90
CA ALA A 235 18.07 0.09 -5.73
C ALA A 235 18.80 -1.19 -6.18
N SER A 236 20.05 -1.36 -5.77
CA SER A 236 20.82 -2.55 -6.16
C SER A 236 20.45 -3.76 -5.32
N ALA A 237 20.17 -4.88 -5.99
CA ALA A 237 20.10 -6.20 -5.35
C ALA A 237 21.47 -6.90 -5.32
N SER A 238 22.47 -6.39 -6.01
CA SER A 238 23.83 -6.97 -6.15
C SER A 238 24.83 -6.30 -5.20
N LYS A 239 25.63 -7.10 -4.50
CA LYS A 239 26.71 -6.62 -3.62
C LYS A 239 27.92 -6.02 -4.36
N SER A 240 27.94 -6.06 -5.70
CA SER A 240 29.10 -5.70 -6.53
C SER A 240 29.13 -4.24 -7.03
N GLY A 241 28.30 -3.35 -6.47
CA GLY A 241 28.15 -1.98 -6.98
C GLY A 241 27.14 -1.90 -8.14
N ILE A 242 26.59 -0.69 -8.39
CA ILE A 242 25.38 -0.58 -9.23
C ILE A 242 25.75 -0.47 -10.70
N PHE A 243 26.70 0.38 -11.03
CA PHE A 243 27.13 0.58 -12.42
C PHE A 243 28.66 0.71 -12.44
N PRO A 244 29.32 -0.05 -13.32
CA PRO A 244 30.74 0.18 -13.58
C PRO A 244 30.96 1.63 -14.02
N SER A 245 32.01 2.28 -13.53
CA SER A 245 32.29 3.70 -13.81
C SER A 245 32.39 4.03 -15.31
N ASN A 246 32.77 3.06 -16.14
CA ASN A 246 32.82 3.17 -17.60
C ASN A 246 31.44 3.25 -18.26
N HIS A 247 30.34 2.89 -17.58
CA HIS A 247 28.98 3.02 -18.11
C HIS A 247 28.30 4.35 -17.77
N MET A 248 28.91 5.19 -16.94
CA MET A 248 28.31 6.47 -16.52
C MET A 248 27.90 7.37 -17.69
N PRO A 249 28.73 7.62 -18.73
CA PRO A 249 28.32 8.45 -19.87
C PRO A 249 27.14 7.86 -20.64
N VAL A 250 27.09 6.54 -20.77
CA VAL A 250 26.03 5.86 -21.53
C VAL A 250 24.68 5.97 -20.81
N ILE A 251 24.68 5.76 -19.49
CA ILE A 251 23.45 5.84 -18.71
C ILE A 251 22.93 7.27 -18.58
N THR A 252 23.82 8.27 -18.46
CA THR A 252 23.41 9.68 -18.43
C THR A 252 22.86 10.14 -19.77
N ASN A 253 23.44 9.70 -20.89
CA ASN A 253 22.91 9.96 -22.23
C ASN A 253 21.52 9.30 -22.42
N TRP A 254 21.34 8.04 -21.96
CA TRP A 254 20.04 7.39 -21.96
C TRP A 254 19.02 8.18 -21.10
N ALA A 255 19.39 8.59 -19.89
CA ALA A 255 18.51 9.39 -19.02
C ALA A 255 18.09 10.71 -19.69
N ALA A 256 19.00 11.35 -20.42
CA ALA A 256 18.71 12.55 -21.20
C ALA A 256 17.76 12.28 -22.38
N SER A 257 17.96 11.17 -23.12
CA SER A 257 17.09 10.79 -24.24
C SER A 257 15.67 10.46 -23.80
N GLU A 258 15.50 9.85 -22.61
CA GLU A 258 14.20 9.58 -21.97
C GLU A 258 13.59 10.79 -21.30
N LYS A 259 14.28 11.94 -21.31
CA LYS A 259 13.85 13.19 -20.65
C LYS A 259 13.53 12.97 -19.16
N LEU A 260 14.38 12.20 -18.48
CA LEU A 260 14.20 11.99 -17.04
C LEU A 260 14.39 13.31 -16.28
N GLY A 261 13.58 13.57 -15.28
CA GLY A 261 13.83 14.66 -14.34
C GLY A 261 14.94 14.30 -13.35
N ARG A 262 15.04 13.01 -12.99
CA ARG A 262 16.11 12.52 -12.12
C ARG A 262 16.37 11.04 -12.32
N LEU A 263 17.66 10.67 -12.36
CA LEU A 263 18.14 9.30 -12.19
C LEU A 263 19.06 9.25 -10.98
N THR A 264 18.67 8.48 -10.00
CA THR A 264 19.44 8.23 -8.78
C THR A 264 19.70 6.72 -8.66
N VAL A 265 20.89 6.37 -8.22
CA VAL A 265 21.29 4.98 -7.96
C VAL A 265 21.70 4.85 -6.50
N ASP A 266 21.41 3.69 -5.90
CA ASP A 266 21.90 3.39 -4.56
C ASP A 266 23.30 2.82 -4.66
N ASP A 267 24.27 3.43 -4.01
CA ASP A 267 25.67 2.98 -3.97
C ASP A 267 26.04 2.60 -2.52
N ALA A 268 27.18 1.97 -2.34
CA ALA A 268 27.68 1.56 -1.02
C ALA A 268 27.71 2.69 0.02
N GLY A 269 27.78 3.95 -0.44
CA GLY A 269 27.72 5.16 0.38
C GLY A 269 26.33 5.80 0.52
N GLY A 270 25.31 5.22 -0.11
CA GLY A 270 23.93 5.76 -0.16
C GLY A 270 23.53 6.26 -1.55
N PRO A 271 22.37 6.94 -1.66
CA PRO A 271 21.85 7.40 -2.95
C PRO A 271 22.75 8.44 -3.63
N VAL A 272 23.12 8.18 -4.89
CA VAL A 272 23.90 9.09 -5.75
C VAL A 272 23.08 9.47 -6.96
N THR A 273 22.85 10.77 -7.17
CA THR A 273 22.15 11.26 -8.36
C THR A 273 23.13 11.36 -9.52
N LEU A 274 22.87 10.60 -10.59
CA LEU A 274 23.67 10.56 -11.80
C LEU A 274 23.22 11.57 -12.85
N TYR A 275 21.93 11.89 -12.85
CA TYR A 275 21.33 12.80 -13.81
C TYR A 275 20.17 13.55 -13.15
N ALA A 276 20.21 14.87 -13.22
CA ALA A 276 19.12 15.78 -12.86
C ALA A 276 19.42 17.14 -13.52
N PRO A 277 18.88 17.40 -14.72
CA PRO A 277 19.16 18.67 -15.42
C PRO A 277 18.56 19.86 -14.67
N GLU A 278 17.43 19.64 -14.01
CA GLU A 278 16.76 20.57 -13.12
C GLU A 278 16.26 19.81 -11.88
N MET A 279 15.94 20.53 -10.81
CA MET A 279 15.37 19.91 -9.61
C MET A 279 13.92 19.52 -9.88
N PRO A 280 13.58 18.21 -9.94
CA PRO A 280 12.22 17.79 -10.20
C PRO A 280 11.34 18.06 -8.98
N TYR A 281 10.12 18.52 -9.21
CA TYR A 281 9.16 18.82 -8.14
C TYR A 281 7.76 18.24 -8.44
N THR A 282 6.97 18.13 -7.42
CA THR A 282 5.52 17.94 -7.47
C THR A 282 4.86 19.01 -6.62
N THR A 283 3.57 19.25 -6.81
CA THR A 283 2.82 20.21 -6.00
C THR A 283 1.93 19.49 -5.00
N PHE A 284 1.87 20.01 -3.78
CA PHE A 284 0.87 19.65 -2.79
C PHE A 284 0.02 20.88 -2.50
N GLY A 285 -1.22 20.91 -3.04
CA GLY A 285 -1.94 22.16 -3.24
C GLY A 285 -1.11 23.08 -4.17
N ASP A 286 -0.86 24.32 -3.74
CA ASP A 286 -0.05 25.30 -4.51
C ASP A 286 1.44 25.29 -4.10
N ILE A 287 1.87 24.35 -3.27
CA ILE A 287 3.23 24.32 -2.74
C ILE A 287 4.09 23.31 -3.50
N ALA A 288 5.12 23.82 -4.17
CA ALA A 288 6.09 23.01 -4.86
C ALA A 288 7.04 22.32 -3.87
N VAL A 289 7.19 21.01 -4.00
CA VAL A 289 8.09 20.19 -3.19
C VAL A 289 8.94 19.33 -4.10
N SER A 290 10.25 19.24 -3.84
CA SER A 290 11.13 18.29 -4.50
C SER A 290 11.32 17.07 -3.59
N PRO A 291 10.60 15.93 -3.84
CA PRO A 291 10.74 14.75 -3.01
C PRO A 291 12.13 14.14 -3.13
N PRO A 292 12.71 13.56 -2.07
CA PRO A 292 13.97 12.83 -2.18
C PRO A 292 13.83 11.60 -3.12
N ALA A 293 14.96 11.09 -3.59
CA ALA A 293 14.96 9.91 -4.44
C ALA A 293 14.30 8.73 -3.72
N GLY A 294 13.42 8.01 -4.42
CA GLY A 294 12.69 6.88 -3.84
C GLY A 294 11.59 7.26 -2.85
N ALA A 295 11.30 8.54 -2.63
CA ALA A 295 10.25 8.99 -1.70
C ALA A 295 8.90 8.34 -2.01
N PHE A 296 8.16 8.09 -0.94
CA PHE A 296 6.78 7.67 -1.06
C PHE A 296 5.90 8.81 -1.57
N LEU A 297 5.10 8.53 -2.59
CA LEU A 297 4.00 9.37 -3.06
C LEU A 297 2.72 8.55 -3.11
N GLN A 298 1.56 9.19 -3.06
CA GLN A 298 0.29 8.51 -3.26
C GLN A 298 0.24 7.85 -4.65
N ALA A 299 -0.44 6.71 -4.76
CA ALA A 299 -0.38 5.86 -5.96
C ALA A 299 -0.92 6.55 -7.21
N THR A 300 -1.90 7.43 -7.06
CA THR A 300 -2.54 8.20 -8.13
C THR A 300 -2.70 9.65 -7.70
N LEU A 301 -2.71 10.58 -8.65
CA LEU A 301 -2.87 12.02 -8.35
C LEU A 301 -4.29 12.36 -7.89
N ASP A 302 -5.30 11.78 -8.53
CA ASP A 302 -6.71 11.97 -8.15
C ASP A 302 -7.01 11.39 -6.76
N GLY A 303 -6.44 10.24 -6.42
CA GLY A 303 -6.54 9.67 -5.08
C GLY A 303 -5.84 10.52 -4.02
N GLU A 304 -4.68 11.12 -4.34
CA GLU A 304 -4.01 12.10 -3.47
C GLU A 304 -4.91 13.33 -3.22
N THR A 305 -5.50 13.88 -4.27
CA THR A 305 -6.45 14.99 -4.16
C THR A 305 -7.66 14.64 -3.30
N ALA A 306 -8.20 13.43 -3.46
CA ALA A 306 -9.31 12.94 -2.64
C ALA A 306 -8.91 12.79 -1.16
N LEU A 307 -7.70 12.28 -0.87
CA LEU A 307 -7.15 12.21 0.49
C LEU A 307 -6.98 13.59 1.11
N GLN A 308 -6.38 14.54 0.38
CA GLN A 308 -6.19 15.93 0.83
C GLN A 308 -7.53 16.61 1.13
N SER A 309 -8.55 16.40 0.29
CA SER A 309 -9.89 16.94 0.51
C SER A 309 -10.53 16.33 1.75
N ALA A 310 -10.47 15.02 1.92
CA ALA A 310 -11.03 14.32 3.07
C ALA A 310 -10.34 14.75 4.39
N VAL A 311 -9.00 14.91 4.37
CA VAL A 311 -8.24 15.40 5.52
C VAL A 311 -8.65 16.85 5.85
N ARG A 312 -8.74 17.73 4.87
CA ARG A 312 -9.19 19.12 5.06
C ARG A 312 -10.56 19.18 5.72
N ASP A 313 -11.50 18.38 5.21
CA ASP A 313 -12.86 18.32 5.76
C ASP A 313 -12.88 17.80 7.21
N SER A 314 -12.03 16.82 7.52
CA SER A 314 -11.92 16.25 8.87
C SER A 314 -11.43 17.26 9.90
N LEU A 315 -10.50 18.14 9.51
CA LEU A 315 -9.92 19.12 10.42
C LEU A 315 -10.89 20.28 10.72
N GLY A 316 -11.87 20.54 9.84
CA GLY A 316 -13.00 21.45 10.10
C GLY A 316 -12.58 22.84 10.58
N GLY A 317 -11.60 23.47 9.90
CA GLY A 317 -11.15 24.82 10.17
C GLY A 317 -10.17 24.96 11.36
N ALA A 318 -9.60 23.87 11.87
CA ALA A 318 -8.49 23.92 12.84
C ALA A 318 -7.32 24.72 12.26
N ARG A 319 -6.68 25.54 13.10
CA ARG A 319 -5.59 26.42 12.67
C ARG A 319 -4.22 25.98 13.17
N ARG A 320 -4.16 25.24 14.27
CA ARG A 320 -2.93 24.67 14.83
C ARG A 320 -2.99 23.15 14.70
N VAL A 321 -2.22 22.59 13.79
CA VAL A 321 -2.29 21.19 13.37
C VAL A 321 -0.94 20.51 13.56
N ALA A 322 -0.96 19.27 14.05
CA ALA A 322 0.19 18.39 13.99
C ALA A 322 -0.03 17.34 12.88
N ASP A 323 0.99 17.13 12.03
CA ASP A 323 1.04 16.09 11.00
C ASP A 323 2.03 15.01 11.45
N LEU A 324 1.51 13.86 11.83
CA LEU A 324 2.27 12.73 12.38
C LEU A 324 2.44 11.65 11.30
N PHE A 325 3.69 11.29 11.02
CA PHE A 325 4.14 10.55 9.85
C PHE A 325 4.01 11.41 8.58
N ALA A 326 4.50 12.65 8.66
CA ALA A 326 4.23 13.70 7.67
C ALA A 326 4.82 13.43 6.28
N GLY A 327 5.85 12.59 6.16
CA GLY A 327 6.55 12.38 4.90
C GLY A 327 7.03 13.71 4.31
N CYS A 328 6.75 13.93 3.02
CA CYS A 328 7.04 15.18 2.31
C CYS A 328 5.93 16.25 2.47
N GLY A 329 4.94 16.03 3.35
CA GLY A 329 3.87 17.00 3.58
C GLY A 329 2.67 16.87 2.65
N THR A 330 2.48 15.73 2.01
CA THR A 330 1.39 15.48 1.04
C THR A 330 0.02 15.91 1.57
N LEU A 331 -0.27 15.65 2.85
CA LEU A 331 -1.58 15.93 3.45
C LEU A 331 -1.65 17.29 4.15
N SER A 332 -0.54 17.79 4.69
CA SER A 332 -0.52 19.01 5.49
C SER A 332 -0.18 20.27 4.71
N LEU A 333 0.71 20.21 3.73
CA LEU A 333 1.09 21.41 2.95
C LEU A 333 -0.08 22.08 2.24
N PRO A 334 -1.06 21.35 1.64
CA PRO A 334 -2.24 21.98 1.03
C PRO A 334 -3.10 22.80 2.01
N LEU A 335 -2.89 22.62 3.31
CA LEU A 335 -3.66 23.30 4.37
C LEU A 335 -2.99 24.59 4.85
N LEU A 336 -1.69 24.79 4.57
CA LEU A 336 -0.89 25.92 5.08
C LEU A 336 -1.50 27.31 4.85
N PRO A 337 -2.19 27.60 3.74
CA PRO A 337 -2.86 28.90 3.58
C PRO A 337 -3.83 29.24 4.73
N ASN A 338 -4.45 28.22 5.34
CA ASN A 338 -5.44 28.36 6.40
C ASN A 338 -4.90 28.08 7.82
N LEU A 339 -3.65 27.57 7.93
CA LEU A 339 -3.04 27.26 9.23
C LEU A 339 -2.30 28.46 9.80
N SER A 340 -2.33 28.63 11.11
CA SER A 340 -1.40 29.51 11.83
C SER A 340 -0.10 28.79 12.18
N ASP A 341 -0.19 27.49 12.52
CA ASP A 341 0.95 26.66 12.88
C ASP A 341 0.77 25.22 12.40
N LEU A 342 1.86 24.65 11.89
CA LEU A 342 1.99 23.24 11.54
C LEU A 342 3.19 22.63 12.25
N LEU A 343 2.97 21.58 13.05
CA LEU A 343 4.02 20.73 13.58
C LEU A 343 4.11 19.47 12.74
N ALA A 344 5.13 19.33 11.89
CA ALA A 344 5.35 18.15 11.07
C ALA A 344 6.37 17.21 11.73
N VAL A 345 5.98 15.96 11.96
CA VAL A 345 6.80 14.93 12.63
C VAL A 345 7.00 13.75 11.70
N GLU A 346 8.26 13.44 11.42
CA GLU A 346 8.65 12.36 10.50
C GLU A 346 10.02 11.78 10.91
N ALA A 347 10.23 10.50 10.69
CA ALA A 347 11.51 9.84 10.94
C ALA A 347 12.51 10.07 9.80
N ASP A 348 12.04 10.10 8.55
CA ASP A 348 12.87 10.39 7.37
C ASP A 348 13.20 11.88 7.29
N ARG A 349 14.44 12.21 7.66
CA ARG A 349 14.93 13.59 7.66
C ARG A 349 14.96 14.22 6.27
N SER A 350 15.15 13.42 5.22
CA SER A 350 15.18 13.93 3.85
C SER A 350 13.79 14.33 3.35
N ALA A 351 12.78 13.54 3.69
CA ALA A 351 11.38 13.89 3.45
C ALA A 351 10.96 15.14 4.22
N LEU A 352 11.33 15.20 5.51
CA LEU A 352 11.05 16.37 6.36
C LEU A 352 11.74 17.63 5.88
N HIS A 353 12.97 17.52 5.37
CA HIS A 353 13.69 18.63 4.74
C HIS A 353 12.97 19.13 3.47
N ALA A 354 12.50 18.22 2.62
CA ALA A 354 11.76 18.56 1.42
C ALA A 354 10.45 19.29 1.73
N LEU A 355 9.69 18.82 2.76
CA LEU A 355 8.50 19.50 3.29
C LEU A 355 8.83 20.93 3.71
N LYS A 356 9.86 21.10 4.56
CA LYS A 356 10.26 22.42 5.09
C LYS A 356 10.71 23.36 3.98
N ALA A 357 11.55 22.89 3.06
CA ALA A 357 12.02 23.68 1.94
C ALA A 357 10.86 24.17 1.04
N GLY A 358 9.87 23.30 0.75
CA GLY A 358 8.67 23.69 0.02
C GLY A 358 7.86 24.76 0.74
N ALA A 359 7.66 24.61 2.04
CA ALA A 359 6.98 25.61 2.87
C ALA A 359 7.73 26.94 2.93
N ASP A 360 9.06 26.90 3.05
CA ASP A 360 9.92 28.12 3.06
C ASP A 360 9.82 28.87 1.73
N MET A 361 9.94 28.15 0.61
CA MET A 361 9.85 28.74 -0.74
C MET A 361 8.48 29.36 -1.02
N ALA A 362 7.42 28.79 -0.46
CA ALA A 362 6.05 29.29 -0.58
C ALA A 362 5.73 30.43 0.42
N GLY A 363 6.69 30.86 1.26
CA GLY A 363 6.51 31.93 2.23
C GLY A 363 5.82 31.52 3.54
N TYR A 364 5.64 30.22 3.80
CA TYR A 364 5.01 29.71 5.02
C TYR A 364 6.01 29.21 6.07
N GLY A 365 7.30 29.33 5.83
CA GLY A 365 8.32 28.72 6.67
C GLY A 365 8.25 29.09 8.16
N GLY A 366 7.84 30.31 8.47
CA GLY A 366 7.65 30.77 9.87
C GLY A 366 6.48 30.08 10.60
N ARG A 367 5.60 29.40 9.89
CA ARG A 367 4.45 28.66 10.46
C ARG A 367 4.69 27.16 10.57
N VAL A 368 5.84 26.65 10.06
CA VAL A 368 6.12 25.20 9.99
C VAL A 368 7.29 24.86 10.90
N THR A 369 6.99 24.11 11.93
CA THR A 369 7.98 23.47 12.82
C THR A 369 8.13 22.03 12.39
N THR A 370 9.37 21.56 12.20
CA THR A 370 9.66 20.18 11.84
C THR A 370 10.38 19.45 12.97
N LEU A 371 10.02 18.19 13.21
CA LEU A 371 10.61 17.35 14.25
C LEU A 371 10.97 15.97 13.68
N GLY A 372 12.28 15.67 13.58
CA GLY A 372 12.77 14.34 13.20
C GLY A 372 12.60 13.34 14.35
N ARG A 373 11.57 12.46 14.30
CA ARG A 373 11.27 11.50 15.37
C ARG A 373 10.66 10.22 14.80
N ASN A 374 11.16 9.07 15.28
CA ASN A 374 10.52 7.78 15.03
C ASN A 374 9.33 7.60 15.99
N LEU A 375 8.12 7.78 15.48
CA LEU A 375 6.89 7.72 16.27
C LEU A 375 6.54 6.31 16.76
N PHE A 376 7.13 5.26 16.21
CA PHE A 376 7.00 3.90 16.74
C PHE A 376 7.77 3.70 18.04
N GLU A 377 8.92 4.36 18.19
CA GLU A 377 9.77 4.29 19.36
C GLU A 377 9.44 5.36 20.38
N ALA A 378 9.11 6.56 19.91
CA ALA A 378 8.87 7.73 20.73
C ALA A 378 7.62 8.51 20.24
N PRO A 379 6.41 8.08 20.61
CA PRO A 379 5.18 8.77 20.21
C PRO A 379 5.15 10.20 20.77
N MET A 380 4.40 11.09 20.12
CA MET A 380 4.10 12.43 20.62
C MET A 380 3.15 12.32 21.81
N LEU A 381 3.58 12.77 22.96
CA LEU A 381 2.79 12.75 24.19
C LEU A 381 1.83 13.94 24.25
N ALA A 382 0.87 13.93 25.17
CA ALA A 382 -0.08 15.02 25.37
C ALA A 382 0.59 16.39 25.52
N LYS A 383 1.69 16.49 26.27
CA LYS A 383 2.48 17.72 26.44
C LYS A 383 3.13 18.21 25.14
N ASP A 384 3.55 17.29 24.25
CA ASP A 384 4.18 17.61 22.98
C ASP A 384 3.16 18.16 21.97
N LEU A 385 1.88 17.84 22.16
CA LEU A 385 0.73 18.27 21.35
C LEU A 385 -0.06 19.42 22.01
N ALA A 386 0.46 19.98 23.09
CA ALA A 386 -0.20 21.08 23.78
C ALA A 386 -0.43 22.27 22.83
N GLY A 387 -1.68 22.72 22.74
CA GLY A 387 -2.11 23.80 21.86
C GLY A 387 -2.43 23.36 20.42
N CYS A 388 -2.19 22.09 20.02
CA CYS A 388 -2.71 21.56 18.75
C CYS A 388 -4.23 21.35 18.87
N GLU A 389 -4.96 21.88 17.88
CA GLU A 389 -6.42 21.73 17.80
C GLU A 389 -6.80 20.43 17.10
N ALA A 390 -5.96 20.00 16.14
CA ALA A 390 -6.19 18.81 15.36
C ALA A 390 -4.90 18.08 14.99
N VAL A 391 -5.03 16.79 14.64
CA VAL A 391 -3.93 15.92 14.21
C VAL A 391 -4.28 15.25 12.90
N ILE A 392 -3.32 15.23 11.97
CA ILE A 392 -3.28 14.31 10.82
C ILE A 392 -2.45 13.11 11.25
N LEU A 393 -2.95 11.89 11.00
CA LEU A 393 -2.29 10.65 11.39
C LEU A 393 -2.30 9.68 10.21
N ASP A 394 -1.17 9.56 9.47
CA ASP A 394 -1.03 8.68 8.29
C ASP A 394 0.11 7.66 8.49
N PRO A 395 -0.06 6.68 9.38
CA PRO A 395 0.98 5.72 9.71
C PRO A 395 1.16 4.66 8.61
N PRO A 396 2.30 3.97 8.57
CA PRO A 396 2.49 2.78 7.75
C PRO A 396 1.47 1.67 8.08
N ARG A 397 1.46 0.60 7.27
CA ARG A 397 0.49 -0.52 7.36
C ARG A 397 0.32 -1.16 8.74
N SER A 398 1.29 -1.04 9.63
CA SER A 398 1.21 -1.54 11.02
C SER A 398 0.25 -0.73 11.89
N GLY A 399 -0.16 0.47 11.44
CA GLY A 399 -0.93 1.43 12.21
C GLY A 399 -0.08 2.16 13.26
N ALA A 400 -0.71 2.89 14.17
CA ALA A 400 -0.05 3.76 15.16
C ALA A 400 -0.57 3.54 16.58
N LEU A 401 -0.58 2.29 17.05
CA LEU A 401 -1.17 1.91 18.35
C LEU A 401 -0.71 2.82 19.51
N ASN A 402 0.60 2.98 19.70
CA ASN A 402 1.15 3.78 20.80
C ASN A 402 0.83 5.26 20.64
N GLN A 403 0.79 5.77 19.41
CA GLN A 403 0.42 7.15 19.14
C GLN A 403 -1.08 7.39 19.41
N CYS A 404 -1.95 6.45 19.08
CA CYS A 404 -3.38 6.53 19.39
C CYS A 404 -3.65 6.50 20.90
N LEU A 405 -2.87 5.74 21.68
CA LEU A 405 -2.93 5.78 23.14
C LEU A 405 -2.56 7.17 23.65
N ALA A 406 -1.46 7.74 23.19
CA ALA A 406 -1.03 9.09 23.60
C ALA A 406 -2.01 10.19 23.16
N LEU A 407 -2.61 10.07 21.96
CA LEU A 407 -3.68 10.98 21.52
C LEU A 407 -4.93 10.88 22.41
N GLY A 408 -5.24 9.69 22.92
CA GLY A 408 -6.33 9.50 23.86
C GLY A 408 -6.19 10.33 25.14
N GLU A 409 -4.96 10.57 25.57
CA GLU A 409 -4.61 11.35 26.78
C GLU A 409 -4.43 12.85 26.50
N SER A 410 -4.44 13.27 25.23
CA SER A 410 -4.23 14.66 24.82
C SER A 410 -5.52 15.48 24.82
N GLU A 411 -5.37 16.81 24.71
CA GLU A 411 -6.49 17.76 24.57
C GLU A 411 -6.90 17.98 23.09
N VAL A 412 -6.30 17.24 22.17
CA VAL A 412 -6.62 17.33 20.74
C VAL A 412 -8.11 17.02 20.51
N GLY A 413 -8.80 17.93 19.84
CA GLY A 413 -10.25 17.80 19.60
C GLY A 413 -10.62 17.03 18.34
N LYS A 414 -9.72 16.99 17.33
CA LYS A 414 -10.00 16.38 16.01
C LYS A 414 -8.82 15.57 15.52
N ILE A 415 -9.08 14.42 14.88
CA ILE A 415 -8.07 13.59 14.25
C ILE A 415 -8.55 13.18 12.87
N ALA A 416 -7.77 13.50 11.84
CA ALA A 416 -7.89 12.94 10.50
C ALA A 416 -6.97 11.71 10.42
N MET A 417 -7.54 10.51 10.55
CA MET A 417 -6.78 9.27 10.52
C MET A 417 -6.84 8.64 9.14
N VAL A 418 -5.69 8.56 8.48
CA VAL A 418 -5.51 7.88 7.17
C VAL A 418 -4.92 6.49 7.42
N SER A 419 -5.26 5.51 6.61
CA SER A 419 -4.70 4.16 6.73
C SER A 419 -4.91 3.31 5.48
N CYS A 420 -3.88 2.59 5.07
CA CYS A 420 -3.95 1.61 3.97
C CYS A 420 -4.29 0.18 4.44
N ASN A 421 -4.66 -0.02 5.71
CA ASN A 421 -4.94 -1.34 6.27
C ASN A 421 -6.17 -1.32 7.19
N PRO A 422 -7.31 -1.89 6.78
CA PRO A 422 -8.53 -1.92 7.59
C PRO A 422 -8.37 -2.55 8.98
N ALA A 423 -7.48 -3.54 9.12
CA ALA A 423 -7.28 -4.22 10.39
C ALA A 423 -6.56 -3.34 11.42
N SER A 424 -5.46 -2.65 11.03
CA SER A 424 -4.78 -1.70 11.91
C SER A 424 -5.64 -0.46 12.16
N PHE A 425 -6.33 0.05 11.13
CA PHE A 425 -7.28 1.15 11.27
C PHE A 425 -8.32 0.85 12.36
N SER A 426 -9.00 -0.30 12.27
CA SER A 426 -10.07 -0.65 13.21
C SER A 426 -9.56 -0.85 14.65
N ARG A 427 -8.35 -1.41 14.82
CA ARG A 427 -7.69 -1.52 16.13
C ARG A 427 -7.40 -0.13 16.72
N ASP A 428 -6.81 0.75 15.93
CA ASP A 428 -6.42 2.10 16.35
C ASP A 428 -7.66 2.98 16.59
N ALA A 429 -8.69 2.86 15.75
CA ALA A 429 -9.99 3.48 15.93
C ALA A 429 -10.66 3.08 17.27
N ALA A 430 -10.58 1.80 17.64
CA ALA A 430 -11.12 1.33 18.91
C ALA A 430 -10.41 1.95 20.12
N ILE A 431 -9.12 2.26 20.03
CA ILE A 431 -8.38 2.97 21.08
C ILE A 431 -8.91 4.41 21.21
N LEU A 432 -9.02 5.11 20.09
CA LEU A 432 -9.52 6.50 20.08
C LEU A 432 -10.97 6.59 20.57
N THR A 433 -11.83 5.66 20.17
CA THR A 433 -13.24 5.66 20.64
C THR A 433 -13.35 5.37 22.13
N LYS A 434 -12.53 4.47 22.68
CA LYS A 434 -12.45 4.23 24.14
C LYS A 434 -11.94 5.46 24.89
N ALA A 435 -11.12 6.30 24.28
CA ALA A 435 -10.61 7.54 24.85
C ALA A 435 -11.58 8.73 24.66
N GLY A 436 -12.82 8.49 24.21
CA GLY A 436 -13.86 9.50 24.09
C GLY A 436 -13.97 10.18 22.73
N PHE A 437 -13.20 9.76 21.72
CA PHE A 437 -13.43 10.22 20.34
C PHE A 437 -14.61 9.48 19.71
N ARG A 438 -15.29 10.14 18.80
CA ARG A 438 -16.37 9.62 17.97
C ARG A 438 -15.88 9.57 16.53
N LEU A 439 -16.05 8.46 15.85
CA LEU A 439 -15.81 8.34 14.41
C LEU A 439 -17.00 8.97 13.66
N SER A 440 -16.91 10.26 13.39
CA SER A 440 -17.99 11.06 12.79
C SER A 440 -18.32 10.61 11.36
N TRP A 441 -17.29 10.30 10.59
CA TRP A 441 -17.48 9.72 9.25
C TRP A 441 -16.24 8.93 8.81
N LEU A 442 -16.48 8.04 7.86
CA LEU A 442 -15.47 7.23 7.19
C LEU A 442 -15.59 7.40 5.68
N GLN A 443 -14.46 7.56 4.99
CA GLN A 443 -14.38 7.54 3.52
C GLN A 443 -13.35 6.53 3.06
N MET A 444 -13.72 5.78 2.02
CA MET A 444 -12.82 4.86 1.32
C MET A 444 -12.28 5.53 0.07
N ILE A 445 -10.97 5.40 -0.17
CA ILE A 445 -10.29 5.95 -1.35
C ILE A 445 -9.50 4.83 -2.01
N ASP A 446 -10.03 4.34 -3.13
CA ASP A 446 -9.47 3.22 -3.87
C ASP A 446 -8.52 3.69 -4.97
N GLN A 447 -7.24 3.82 -4.63
CA GLN A 447 -6.12 4.08 -5.56
C GLN A 447 -5.55 2.78 -6.15
N PHE A 448 -6.10 1.62 -5.80
CA PHE A 448 -5.53 0.31 -6.06
C PHE A 448 -6.53 -0.60 -6.75
N SER A 449 -7.06 -0.15 -7.90
CA SER A 449 -7.98 -0.94 -8.72
C SER A 449 -7.47 -2.36 -8.92
N PHE A 450 -8.35 -3.34 -8.87
CA PHE A 450 -8.06 -4.77 -8.99
C PHE A 450 -7.13 -5.36 -7.94
N SER A 451 -6.82 -4.67 -6.84
CA SER A 451 -6.07 -5.23 -5.72
C SER A 451 -6.90 -5.23 -4.43
N ASN A 452 -6.44 -5.96 -3.42
CA ASN A 452 -7.06 -5.98 -2.10
C ASN A 452 -6.64 -4.79 -1.21
N HIS A 453 -5.92 -3.82 -1.75
CA HIS A 453 -5.52 -2.61 -1.03
C HIS A 453 -6.59 -1.53 -1.15
N LEU A 454 -6.64 -0.67 -0.16
CA LEU A 454 -7.59 0.42 -0.05
C LEU A 454 -7.03 1.45 0.94
N GLU A 455 -7.23 2.73 0.68
CA GLU A 455 -7.00 3.79 1.66
C GLU A 455 -8.31 4.15 2.37
N LEU A 456 -8.21 4.50 3.64
CA LEU A 456 -9.30 4.92 4.49
C LEU A 456 -8.99 6.28 5.09
N VAL A 457 -9.99 7.14 5.16
CA VAL A 457 -9.93 8.37 5.96
C VAL A 457 -11.06 8.34 6.98
N GLY A 458 -10.71 8.30 8.25
CA GLY A 458 -11.64 8.41 9.38
C GLY A 458 -11.52 9.78 10.05
N SER A 459 -12.65 10.46 10.19
CA SER A 459 -12.74 11.72 10.95
C SER A 459 -13.16 11.43 12.37
N PHE A 460 -12.27 11.67 13.32
CA PHE A 460 -12.54 11.52 14.73
C PHE A 460 -12.70 12.90 15.39
N THR A 461 -13.76 13.04 16.16
CA THR A 461 -14.03 14.27 16.92
C THR A 461 -14.29 13.92 18.38
N ARG A 462 -13.78 14.74 19.27
CA ARG A 462 -14.13 14.66 20.69
C ARG A 462 -15.30 15.58 20.93
N PRO A 463 -16.41 15.12 21.55
CA PRO A 463 -17.49 16.01 21.99
C PRO A 463 -16.93 17.10 22.91
N ALA A 464 -17.43 18.33 22.76
CA ALA A 464 -17.06 19.47 23.60
C ALA A 464 -17.55 19.27 25.04
#